data_ac3c41cf468363f906968449afca7688
#
_entry.id   ac3c41cf468363f906968449afca7688
#
_cell.length_a   1.000
_cell.length_b   1.000
_cell.length_c   1.000
_cell.angle_alpha   90.00
_cell.angle_beta   90.00
_cell.angle_gamma   90.00
#
_symmetry.space_group_name_H-M   'P 1'
#
loop_
_entity.id
_entity.type
_entity.pdbx_description
1 polymer ?
#
loop_
_entity_poly.entity_id
_entity_poly.type
_entity_poly.pdbx_seq_one_letter_code
_entity_poly.pdbx_strand_id
1 'polypeptide(L)'
;TRKLDESLKEGVEKANYHIQDSTLDMMSAPVETSHEAISTVTNNGHAMAPYMMSVALYVAALAFTLMYPIRKGIKKASSPFKYWLSKASVMYSVSTLSAIILITSLRWICGFEPQQLLMTYLFAIIVSAAFMSLVMLLSLTTGYIGEFLLLVFMILNLGGSAGTYPLETSSLFYQWLHPFVPYTYSVNGFRKVISMTEMPITNEIIIFLGILMICSLLTILYYRFKNKEDKHLIPQAFEKVNE
;
A
#
# COMPACT_ATOMS: atom_id res chain seq x y z
N THR A 1 -79.43 -11.74 -21.43
CA THR A 1 -78.80 -11.10 -20.24
C THR A 1 -78.28 -12.14 -19.23
N ARG A 2 -79.07 -13.20 -18.91
CA ARG A 2 -78.66 -14.25 -17.95
C ARG A 2 -77.39 -15.03 -18.35
N LYS A 3 -77.25 -15.40 -19.61
CA LYS A 3 -76.13 -16.12 -20.17
C LYS A 3 -74.82 -15.27 -20.16
N LEU A 4 -74.99 -13.96 -20.34
CA LEU A 4 -73.82 -13.02 -20.28
C LEU A 4 -73.34 -12.83 -18.85
N ASP A 5 -74.23 -12.82 -17.87
CA ASP A 5 -73.96 -12.67 -16.48
C ASP A 5 -73.30 -13.92 -15.90
N GLU A 6 -73.69 -15.11 -16.38
CA GLU A 6 -73.05 -16.38 -16.00
C GLU A 6 -71.63 -16.50 -16.60
N SER A 7 -71.43 -16.12 -17.85
CA SER A 7 -70.09 -16.15 -18.47
C SER A 7 -69.16 -15.07 -17.94
N LEU A 8 -69.68 -13.93 -17.48
CA LEU A 8 -68.91 -12.92 -16.80
C LEU A 8 -68.50 -13.39 -15.40
N LYS A 9 -69.38 -14.04 -14.64
CA LYS A 9 -69.08 -14.64 -13.36
C LYS A 9 -68.04 -15.75 -13.46
N GLU A 10 -68.20 -16.63 -14.47
CA GLU A 10 -67.22 -17.69 -14.73
C GLU A 10 -65.84 -17.12 -15.16
N GLY A 11 -65.85 -16.01 -15.92
CA GLY A 11 -64.63 -15.28 -16.31
C GLY A 11 -63.92 -14.61 -15.12
N VAL A 12 -64.69 -14.01 -14.22
CA VAL A 12 -64.16 -13.39 -12.98
C VAL A 12 -63.65 -14.44 -12.01
N GLU A 13 -64.33 -15.58 -11.90
CA GLU A 13 -63.89 -16.68 -11.03
C GLU A 13 -62.63 -17.38 -11.57
N LYS A 14 -62.49 -17.51 -12.88
CA LYS A 14 -61.27 -17.96 -13.54
C LYS A 14 -60.15 -16.93 -13.51
N ALA A 15 -60.49 -15.65 -13.50
CA ALA A 15 -59.52 -14.55 -13.34
C ALA A 15 -59.14 -14.30 -11.89
N ASN A 16 -59.90 -14.80 -10.93
CA ASN A 16 -59.58 -14.79 -9.53
C ASN A 16 -58.50 -15.85 -9.23
N TYR A 17 -57.36 -15.70 -9.87
CA TYR A 17 -56.16 -16.43 -9.50
C TYR A 17 -55.84 -16.06 -8.07
N HIS A 18 -56.05 -16.98 -7.16
CA HIS A 18 -55.45 -16.88 -5.81
C HIS A 18 -53.96 -16.88 -6.01
N ILE A 19 -53.40 -15.68 -6.12
CA ILE A 19 -51.96 -15.48 -6.02
C ILE A 19 -51.63 -15.94 -4.61
N GLN A 20 -51.09 -17.13 -4.47
CA GLN A 20 -50.60 -17.60 -3.17
C GLN A 20 -49.60 -16.58 -2.65
N ASP A 21 -49.62 -16.33 -1.36
CA ASP A 21 -48.65 -15.41 -0.72
C ASP A 21 -47.20 -15.73 -1.13
N SER A 22 -46.88 -17.01 -1.33
CA SER A 22 -45.59 -17.46 -1.87
C SER A 22 -45.29 -16.95 -3.29
N THR A 23 -46.30 -16.71 -4.13
CA THR A 23 -46.11 -16.16 -5.47
C THR A 23 -45.90 -14.64 -5.42
N LEU A 24 -46.59 -13.96 -4.50
CA LEU A 24 -46.40 -12.56 -4.24
C LEU A 24 -44.99 -12.32 -3.65
N ASP A 25 -44.54 -13.19 -2.75
CA ASP A 25 -43.18 -13.14 -2.20
C ASP A 25 -42.12 -13.38 -3.29
N MET A 26 -42.35 -14.36 -4.18
CA MET A 26 -41.45 -14.59 -5.33
C MET A 26 -41.47 -13.44 -6.36
N MET A 27 -42.58 -12.71 -6.52
CA MET A 27 -42.67 -11.55 -7.40
C MET A 27 -42.06 -10.29 -6.75
N SER A 28 -42.16 -10.15 -5.43
CA SER A 28 -41.59 -9.01 -4.68
C SER A 28 -40.11 -9.17 -4.45
N ALA A 29 -39.60 -10.41 -4.27
CA ALA A 29 -38.19 -10.72 -4.05
C ALA A 29 -37.79 -11.92 -4.92
N PRO A 30 -37.62 -11.76 -6.26
CA PRO A 30 -37.32 -12.85 -7.18
C PRO A 30 -35.96 -13.50 -6.96
N VAL A 31 -35.08 -12.89 -6.14
CA VAL A 31 -33.77 -13.39 -5.78
C VAL A 31 -33.60 -13.30 -4.27
N GLU A 32 -33.40 -14.43 -3.63
CA GLU A 32 -32.98 -14.50 -2.23
C GLU A 32 -31.46 -14.25 -2.21
N THR A 33 -31.07 -13.05 -1.79
CA THR A 33 -29.66 -12.69 -1.68
C THR A 33 -29.14 -13.10 -0.30
N SER A 34 -28.28 -14.11 -0.29
CA SER A 34 -27.47 -14.42 0.89
C SER A 34 -26.30 -13.46 0.96
N HIS A 35 -26.32 -12.56 1.93
CA HIS A 35 -25.21 -11.65 2.21
C HIS A 35 -24.25 -12.26 3.22
N GLU A 36 -23.14 -12.79 2.75
CA GLU A 36 -22.03 -13.16 3.60
C GLU A 36 -21.02 -12.01 3.62
N ALA A 37 -20.93 -11.29 4.73
CA ALA A 37 -20.01 -10.17 4.89
C ALA A 37 -18.59 -10.68 5.11
N ILE A 38 -17.75 -10.69 4.08
CA ILE A 38 -16.34 -11.05 4.13
C ILE A 38 -15.50 -9.96 4.80
N SER A 39 -15.97 -8.69 4.79
CA SER A 39 -15.27 -7.56 5.39
C SER A 39 -16.22 -6.61 6.11
N THR A 40 -15.77 -6.04 7.22
CA THR A 40 -16.51 -5.03 7.96
C THR A 40 -15.95 -3.64 7.67
N VAL A 41 -16.74 -2.80 7.03
CA VAL A 41 -16.41 -1.41 6.71
C VAL A 41 -17.46 -0.50 7.32
N THR A 42 -17.10 0.22 8.37
CA THR A 42 -18.04 1.04 9.16
C THR A 42 -18.40 2.37 8.48
N ASN A 43 -17.45 2.94 7.74
CA ASN A 43 -17.65 4.22 7.06
C ASN A 43 -16.68 4.37 5.87
N ASN A 44 -16.89 5.40 5.04
CA ASN A 44 -16.05 5.67 3.87
C ASN A 44 -14.57 5.92 4.23
N GLY A 45 -14.30 6.55 5.39
CA GLY A 45 -12.92 6.73 5.88
C GLY A 45 -12.21 5.40 6.13
N HIS A 46 -12.93 4.42 6.69
CA HIS A 46 -12.43 3.06 6.91
C HIS A 46 -12.13 2.33 5.58
N ALA A 47 -12.99 2.52 4.57
CA ALA A 47 -12.78 1.94 3.24
C ALA A 47 -11.53 2.50 2.55
N MET A 48 -11.24 3.80 2.72
CA MET A 48 -10.12 4.49 2.09
C MET A 48 -8.82 4.44 2.90
N ALA A 49 -8.88 4.08 4.20
CA ALA A 49 -7.72 4.04 5.08
C ALA A 49 -6.54 3.22 4.53
N PRO A 50 -6.73 2.01 3.96
CA PRO A 50 -5.63 1.21 3.41
C PRO A 50 -4.81 1.96 2.36
N TYR A 51 -5.48 2.64 1.46
CA TYR A 51 -4.86 3.43 0.40
C TYR A 51 -4.13 4.66 0.97
N MET A 52 -4.82 5.46 1.78
CA MET A 52 -4.26 6.68 2.36
C MET A 52 -3.07 6.41 3.27
N MET A 53 -3.10 5.32 4.05
CA MET A 53 -1.97 4.89 4.89
C MET A 53 -0.76 4.51 4.03
N SER A 54 -0.96 3.77 2.94
CA SER A 54 0.12 3.41 2.00
C SER A 54 0.79 4.64 1.40
N VAL A 55 -0.01 5.63 0.97
CA VAL A 55 0.46 6.92 0.46
C VAL A 55 1.25 7.68 1.52
N ALA A 56 0.69 7.82 2.71
CA ALA A 56 1.30 8.57 3.81
C ALA A 56 2.67 8.01 4.20
N LEU A 57 2.82 6.68 4.29
CA LEU A 57 4.09 6.03 4.63
C LEU A 57 5.16 6.24 3.54
N TYR A 58 4.78 6.19 2.27
CA TYR A 58 5.70 6.46 1.17
C TYR A 58 6.12 7.93 1.13
N VAL A 59 5.15 8.85 1.24
CA VAL A 59 5.41 10.30 1.25
C VAL A 59 6.29 10.69 2.43
N ALA A 60 6.07 10.10 3.61
CA ALA A 60 6.93 10.32 4.78
C ALA A 60 8.39 9.90 4.51
N ALA A 61 8.60 8.73 3.88
CA ALA A 61 9.92 8.26 3.49
C ALA A 61 10.58 9.21 2.47
N LEU A 62 9.84 9.64 1.47
CA LEU A 62 10.31 10.56 0.44
C LEU A 62 10.67 11.94 1.02
N ALA A 63 9.76 12.54 1.80
CA ALA A 63 9.96 13.84 2.42
C ALA A 63 11.17 13.85 3.36
N PHE A 64 11.33 12.80 4.17
CA PHE A 64 12.48 12.69 5.04
C PHE A 64 13.81 12.59 4.26
N THR A 65 13.82 11.82 3.16
CA THR A 65 15.02 11.66 2.33
C THR A 65 15.43 12.95 1.63
N LEU A 66 14.48 13.80 1.24
CA LEU A 66 14.75 15.13 0.68
C LEU A 66 15.42 16.07 1.70
N MET A 67 15.05 15.94 2.97
CA MET A 67 15.57 16.79 4.06
C MET A 67 16.88 16.25 4.64
N TYR A 68 17.07 14.93 4.67
CA TYR A 68 18.20 14.29 5.30
C TYR A 68 19.39 14.17 4.34
N PRO A 69 20.61 14.70 4.68
CA PRO A 69 21.76 14.69 3.78
C PRO A 69 22.40 13.30 3.68
N ILE A 70 21.69 12.39 2.98
CA ILE A 70 22.05 10.98 2.89
C ILE A 70 23.41 10.75 2.21
N ARG A 71 23.78 11.63 1.25
CA ARG A 71 25.00 11.55 0.45
C ARG A 71 26.22 12.15 1.13
N LYS A 72 26.01 13.07 2.09
CA LYS A 72 27.12 13.71 2.81
C LYS A 72 27.57 12.84 3.96
N GLY A 73 28.80 12.37 3.93
CA GLY A 73 29.45 11.71 5.05
C GLY A 73 30.14 12.72 5.97
N ILE A 74 29.94 12.60 7.28
CA ILE A 74 30.57 13.47 8.26
C ILE A 74 32.02 12.99 8.59
N LYS A 75 32.28 11.69 8.49
CA LYS A 75 33.57 11.05 8.70
C LYS A 75 33.75 9.83 7.81
N LYS A 76 35.00 9.54 7.39
CA LYS A 76 35.35 8.28 6.72
C LYS A 76 35.07 7.11 7.67
N ALA A 77 34.08 6.28 7.35
CA ALA A 77 33.85 5.06 8.09
C ALA A 77 34.87 3.99 7.70
N SER A 78 35.36 3.22 8.66
CA SER A 78 36.32 2.14 8.43
C SER A 78 35.78 0.95 7.62
N SER A 79 34.47 0.87 7.44
CA SER A 79 33.80 -0.21 6.67
C SER A 79 32.53 0.31 5.99
N PRO A 80 32.22 -0.15 4.75
CA PRO A 80 30.99 0.18 4.04
C PRO A 80 29.73 -0.17 4.83
N PHE A 81 29.74 -1.31 5.53
CA PHE A 81 28.63 -1.76 6.37
C PHE A 81 28.37 -0.80 7.55
N LYS A 82 29.44 -0.34 8.24
CA LYS A 82 29.31 0.63 9.34
C LYS A 82 28.74 1.96 8.85
N TYR A 83 29.14 2.37 7.65
CA TYR A 83 28.62 3.60 7.04
C TYR A 83 27.14 3.48 6.69
N TRP A 84 26.76 2.37 6.05
CA TRP A 84 25.36 2.06 5.79
C TRP A 84 24.53 2.00 7.08
N LEU A 85 25.00 1.27 8.10
CA LEU A 85 24.30 1.11 9.37
C LEU A 85 24.05 2.46 10.06
N SER A 86 25.03 3.36 10.04
CA SER A 86 24.90 4.71 10.60
C SER A 86 23.80 5.53 9.93
N LYS A 87 23.66 5.44 8.61
CA LYS A 87 22.60 6.14 7.87
C LYS A 87 21.26 5.42 8.01
N ALA A 88 21.26 4.11 7.85
CA ALA A 88 20.10 3.26 7.92
C ALA A 88 19.42 3.32 9.30
N SER A 89 20.20 3.37 10.40
CA SER A 89 19.63 3.46 11.75
C SER A 89 18.76 4.70 11.93
N VAL A 90 19.21 5.86 11.46
CA VAL A 90 18.42 7.10 11.53
C VAL A 90 17.17 6.98 10.65
N MET A 91 17.33 6.52 9.40
CA MET A 91 16.22 6.44 8.44
C MET A 91 15.15 5.44 8.89
N TYR A 92 15.55 4.26 9.36
CA TYR A 92 14.59 3.26 9.84
C TYR A 92 13.96 3.65 11.18
N SER A 93 14.66 4.36 12.06
CA SER A 93 14.05 4.89 13.28
C SER A 93 12.96 5.91 12.97
N VAL A 94 13.21 6.84 12.05
CA VAL A 94 12.21 7.82 11.60
C VAL A 94 11.05 7.13 10.90
N SER A 95 11.32 6.15 10.03
CA SER A 95 10.30 5.37 9.34
C SER A 95 9.37 4.64 10.32
N THR A 96 9.95 3.93 11.30
CA THR A 96 9.20 3.24 12.35
C THR A 96 8.34 4.21 13.17
N LEU A 97 8.93 5.33 13.57
CA LEU A 97 8.20 6.35 14.33
C LEU A 97 7.05 6.96 13.52
N SER A 98 7.26 7.24 12.23
CA SER A 98 6.22 7.73 11.33
C SER A 98 5.04 6.76 11.21
N ALA A 99 5.31 5.45 11.11
CA ALA A 99 4.27 4.42 11.06
C ALA A 99 3.46 4.37 12.37
N ILE A 100 4.13 4.43 13.51
CA ILE A 100 3.49 4.44 14.83
C ILE A 100 2.62 5.69 15.01
N ILE A 101 3.17 6.86 14.71
CA ILE A 101 2.44 8.14 14.82
C ILE A 101 1.21 8.14 13.90
N LEU A 102 1.35 7.67 12.66
CA LEU A 102 0.25 7.61 11.71
C LEU A 102 -0.94 6.82 12.28
N ILE A 103 -0.71 5.58 12.71
CA ILE A 103 -1.79 4.71 13.20
C ILE A 103 -2.36 5.26 14.52
N THR A 104 -1.50 5.73 15.43
CA THR A 104 -1.92 6.28 16.71
C THR A 104 -2.77 7.53 16.51
N SER A 105 -2.39 8.41 15.58
CA SER A 105 -3.15 9.61 15.24
C SER A 105 -4.51 9.26 14.62
N LEU A 106 -4.56 8.31 13.70
CA LEU A 106 -5.81 7.84 13.11
C LEU A 106 -6.75 7.27 14.18
N ARG A 107 -6.21 6.50 15.14
CA ARG A 107 -6.99 5.92 16.21
C ARG A 107 -7.56 6.98 17.18
N TRP A 108 -6.72 7.89 17.63
CA TRP A 108 -7.11 8.86 18.68
C TRP A 108 -7.89 10.04 18.13
N ILE A 109 -7.58 10.52 16.92
CA ILE A 109 -8.22 11.69 16.33
C ILE A 109 -9.46 11.31 15.52
N CYS A 110 -9.35 10.22 14.72
CA CYS A 110 -10.41 9.83 13.79
C CYS A 110 -11.29 8.68 14.32
N GLY A 111 -10.98 8.11 15.50
CA GLY A 111 -11.72 6.95 16.02
C GLY A 111 -11.56 5.71 15.15
N PHE A 112 -10.42 5.55 14.50
CA PHE A 112 -10.16 4.43 13.62
C PHE A 112 -9.92 3.12 14.40
N GLU A 113 -10.76 2.12 14.18
CA GLU A 113 -10.71 0.83 14.86
C GLU A 113 -10.50 -0.31 13.84
N PRO A 114 -9.25 -0.69 13.57
CA PRO A 114 -8.95 -1.85 12.71
C PRO A 114 -9.27 -3.15 13.44
N GLN A 115 -9.69 -4.19 12.71
CA GLN A 115 -10.00 -5.52 13.25
C GLN A 115 -8.78 -6.14 13.94
N GLN A 116 -7.59 -5.97 13.38
CA GLN A 116 -6.34 -6.51 13.91
C GLN A 116 -5.35 -5.39 14.22
N LEU A 117 -5.55 -4.71 15.35
CA LEU A 117 -4.75 -3.52 15.71
C LEU A 117 -3.24 -3.79 15.72
N LEU A 118 -2.79 -4.86 16.40
CA LEU A 118 -1.36 -5.18 16.51
C LEU A 118 -0.75 -5.50 15.14
N MET A 119 -1.46 -6.28 14.32
CA MET A 119 -1.01 -6.59 12.95
C MET A 119 -0.96 -5.34 12.07
N THR A 120 -1.86 -4.38 12.26
CA THR A 120 -1.84 -3.10 11.56
C THR A 120 -0.58 -2.31 11.87
N TYR A 121 -0.17 -2.22 13.14
CA TYR A 121 1.10 -1.59 13.54
C TYR A 121 2.30 -2.31 12.96
N LEU A 122 2.38 -3.64 13.11
CA LEU A 122 3.51 -4.43 12.60
C LEU A 122 3.64 -4.33 11.08
N PHE A 123 2.52 -4.45 10.36
CA PHE A 123 2.50 -4.34 8.92
C PHE A 123 2.91 -2.94 8.44
N ALA A 124 2.40 -1.88 9.09
CA ALA A 124 2.77 -0.51 8.77
C ALA A 124 4.27 -0.24 8.98
N ILE A 125 4.88 -0.78 10.03
CA ILE A 125 6.33 -0.66 10.27
C ILE A 125 7.11 -1.36 9.16
N ILE A 126 6.72 -2.57 8.75
CA ILE A 126 7.37 -3.32 7.67
C ILE A 126 7.25 -2.57 6.33
N VAL A 127 6.05 -2.11 5.98
CA VAL A 127 5.79 -1.34 4.76
C VAL A 127 6.59 -0.04 4.74
N SER A 128 6.57 0.71 5.85
CA SER A 128 7.32 1.95 5.98
C SER A 128 8.83 1.74 5.82
N ALA A 129 9.39 0.70 6.47
CA ALA A 129 10.80 0.36 6.36
C ALA A 129 11.19 -0.06 4.93
N ALA A 130 10.33 -0.80 4.24
CA ALA A 130 10.56 -1.19 2.86
C ALA A 130 10.51 0.01 1.91
N PHE A 131 9.55 0.92 2.06
CA PHE A 131 9.51 2.17 1.29
C PHE A 131 10.73 3.04 1.57
N MET A 132 11.13 3.16 2.84
CA MET A 132 12.34 3.90 3.20
C MET A 132 13.59 3.31 2.56
N SER A 133 13.73 1.98 2.51
CA SER A 133 14.88 1.33 1.87
C SER A 133 14.94 1.56 0.36
N LEU A 134 13.77 1.52 -0.31
CA LEU A 134 13.64 1.79 -1.74
C LEU A 134 14.00 3.24 -2.06
N VAL A 135 13.45 4.19 -1.30
CA VAL A 135 13.71 5.62 -1.46
C VAL A 135 15.20 5.92 -1.18
N MET A 136 15.77 5.33 -0.13
CA MET A 136 17.18 5.44 0.20
C MET A 136 18.08 4.97 -0.96
N LEU A 137 17.79 3.82 -1.53
CA LEU A 137 18.57 3.26 -2.65
C LEU A 137 18.57 4.19 -3.87
N LEU A 138 17.38 4.60 -4.33
CA LEU A 138 17.29 5.46 -5.52
C LEU A 138 17.92 6.84 -5.28
N SER A 139 17.66 7.47 -4.15
CA SER A 139 18.24 8.77 -3.82
C SER A 139 19.77 8.72 -3.74
N LEU A 140 20.33 7.62 -3.21
CA LEU A 140 21.79 7.44 -3.14
C LEU A 140 22.43 7.21 -4.50
N THR A 141 21.83 6.38 -5.35
CA THR A 141 22.42 5.96 -6.62
C THR A 141 22.34 7.03 -7.70
N THR A 142 21.19 7.68 -7.82
CA THR A 142 20.89 8.59 -8.95
C THR A 142 20.80 10.06 -8.56
N GLY A 143 20.84 10.35 -7.28
CA GLY A 143 20.88 11.73 -6.84
C GLY A 143 19.55 12.47 -6.98
N TYR A 144 19.57 13.75 -7.36
CA TYR A 144 18.37 14.56 -7.60
C TYR A 144 17.47 13.98 -8.69
N ILE A 145 18.07 13.30 -9.69
CA ILE A 145 17.31 12.57 -10.71
C ILE A 145 16.51 11.45 -10.07
N GLY A 146 17.10 10.72 -9.10
CA GLY A 146 16.42 9.68 -8.35
C GLY A 146 15.26 10.19 -7.52
N GLU A 147 15.42 11.36 -6.92
CA GLU A 147 14.34 12.00 -6.16
C GLU A 147 13.15 12.38 -7.08
N PHE A 148 13.43 12.88 -8.27
CA PHE A 148 12.41 13.10 -9.29
C PHE A 148 11.74 11.81 -9.77
N LEU A 149 12.53 10.75 -10.02
CA LEU A 149 12.00 9.43 -10.40
C LEU A 149 11.12 8.84 -9.31
N LEU A 150 11.46 9.05 -8.04
CA LEU A 150 10.63 8.62 -6.90
C LEU A 150 9.27 9.33 -6.86
N LEU A 151 9.21 10.62 -7.23
CA LEU A 151 7.95 11.34 -7.39
C LEU A 151 7.12 10.78 -8.54
N VAL A 152 7.72 10.53 -9.69
CA VAL A 152 7.05 9.90 -10.84
C VAL A 152 6.55 8.51 -10.45
N PHE A 153 7.39 7.72 -9.77
CA PHE A 153 7.02 6.39 -9.28
C PHE A 153 5.86 6.44 -8.28
N MET A 154 5.80 7.47 -7.42
CA MET A 154 4.65 7.69 -6.54
C MET A 154 3.34 7.87 -7.34
N ILE A 155 3.36 8.69 -8.40
CA ILE A 155 2.18 8.92 -9.25
C ILE A 155 1.73 7.62 -9.92
N LEU A 156 2.68 6.83 -10.43
CA LEU A 156 2.39 5.52 -11.02
C LEU A 156 1.78 4.54 -9.99
N ASN A 157 2.29 4.55 -8.76
CA ASN A 157 1.75 3.76 -7.66
C ASN A 157 0.32 4.18 -7.29
N LEU A 158 0.03 5.48 -7.26
CA LEU A 158 -1.31 6.00 -6.98
C LEU A 158 -2.33 5.47 -8.00
N GLY A 159 -2.02 5.55 -9.29
CA GLY A 159 -2.92 5.08 -10.35
C GLY A 159 -3.01 3.55 -10.46
N GLY A 160 -1.88 2.86 -10.22
CA GLY A 160 -1.79 1.40 -10.41
C GLY A 160 -2.27 0.55 -9.25
N SER A 161 -2.50 1.13 -8.06
CA SER A 161 -2.78 0.35 -6.83
C SER A 161 -4.22 -0.12 -6.67
N ALA A 162 -5.16 0.31 -7.53
CA ALA A 162 -6.60 0.07 -7.37
C ALA A 162 -7.13 0.42 -5.96
N GLY A 163 -6.59 1.49 -5.39
CA GLY A 163 -6.90 1.91 -4.02
C GLY A 163 -8.27 2.55 -3.87
N THR A 164 -8.69 3.32 -4.87
CA THR A 164 -9.93 4.10 -4.86
C THR A 164 -11.00 3.56 -5.81
N TYR A 165 -10.58 2.96 -6.91
CA TYR A 165 -11.48 2.43 -7.94
C TYR A 165 -11.14 0.98 -8.25
N PRO A 166 -12.12 0.16 -8.68
CA PRO A 166 -11.87 -1.19 -9.18
C PRO A 166 -10.88 -1.17 -10.36
N LEU A 167 -9.99 -2.15 -10.40
CA LEU A 167 -8.93 -2.24 -11.43
C LEU A 167 -9.51 -2.32 -12.85
N GLU A 168 -10.66 -2.94 -12.99
CA GLU A 168 -11.38 -3.17 -14.25
C GLU A 168 -11.86 -1.86 -14.91
N THR A 169 -12.07 -0.81 -14.09
CA THR A 169 -12.46 0.52 -14.57
C THR A 169 -11.27 1.39 -14.97
N SER A 170 -10.05 0.95 -14.66
CA SER A 170 -8.82 1.66 -14.97
C SER A 170 -8.37 1.38 -16.41
N SER A 171 -7.52 2.27 -16.97
CA SER A 171 -6.94 2.05 -18.30
C SER A 171 -6.06 0.78 -18.33
N LEU A 172 -5.94 0.16 -19.51
CA LEU A 172 -5.11 -1.04 -19.74
C LEU A 172 -3.67 -0.89 -19.24
N PHE A 173 -3.11 0.33 -19.33
CA PHE A 173 -1.80 0.64 -18.82
C PHE A 173 -1.70 0.40 -17.30
N TYR A 174 -2.65 0.88 -16.51
CA TYR A 174 -2.65 0.69 -15.06
C TYR A 174 -2.98 -0.75 -14.67
N GLN A 175 -3.82 -1.46 -15.44
CA GLN A 175 -4.06 -2.89 -15.23
C GLN A 175 -2.77 -3.71 -15.41
N TRP A 176 -1.99 -3.39 -16.45
CA TRP A 176 -0.68 -4.03 -16.67
C TRP A 176 0.34 -3.66 -15.58
N LEU A 177 0.31 -2.41 -15.11
CA LEU A 177 1.26 -1.90 -14.11
C LEU A 177 0.97 -2.46 -12.70
N HIS A 178 -0.29 -2.74 -12.40
CA HIS A 178 -0.80 -3.15 -11.08
C HIS A 178 0.05 -4.19 -10.34
N PRO A 179 0.47 -5.32 -10.94
CA PRO A 179 1.26 -6.33 -10.23
C PRO A 179 2.70 -5.90 -9.92
N PHE A 180 3.20 -4.84 -10.55
CA PHE A 180 4.58 -4.37 -10.37
C PHE A 180 4.71 -3.25 -9.34
N VAL A 181 3.61 -2.61 -8.96
CA VAL A 181 3.67 -1.50 -8.03
C VAL A 181 3.53 -1.96 -6.57
N PRO A 182 4.45 -1.54 -5.68
CA PRO A 182 4.41 -1.94 -4.27
C PRO A 182 3.13 -1.51 -3.54
N TYR A 183 2.48 -0.41 -3.95
CA TYR A 183 1.23 0.04 -3.34
C TYR A 183 0.10 -0.98 -3.46
N THR A 184 0.04 -1.76 -4.52
CA THR A 184 -0.92 -2.86 -4.69
C THR A 184 -0.90 -3.78 -3.48
N TYR A 185 0.28 -4.23 -3.10
CA TYR A 185 0.48 -5.15 -1.98
C TYR A 185 0.29 -4.45 -0.63
N SER A 186 0.70 -3.18 -0.51
CA SER A 186 0.46 -2.39 0.69
C SER A 186 -1.03 -2.19 0.95
N VAL A 187 -1.78 -1.74 -0.05
CA VAL A 187 -3.23 -1.52 0.04
C VAL A 187 -3.96 -2.83 0.35
N ASN A 188 -3.60 -3.93 -0.33
CA ASN A 188 -4.21 -5.23 -0.08
C ASN A 188 -3.90 -5.75 1.33
N GLY A 189 -2.67 -5.63 1.80
CA GLY A 189 -2.30 -6.00 3.17
C GLY A 189 -3.03 -5.17 4.22
N PHE A 190 -3.10 -3.85 4.04
CA PHE A 190 -3.88 -2.99 4.94
C PHE A 190 -5.37 -3.31 4.91
N ARG A 191 -5.98 -3.60 3.74
CA ARG A 191 -7.38 -4.06 3.66
C ARG A 191 -7.63 -5.30 4.50
N LYS A 192 -6.71 -6.28 4.45
CA LYS A 192 -6.82 -7.52 5.22
C LYS A 192 -6.77 -7.27 6.72
N VAL A 193 -5.78 -6.52 7.23
CA VAL A 193 -5.63 -6.29 8.68
C VAL A 193 -6.65 -5.30 9.25
N ILE A 194 -7.20 -4.40 8.43
CA ILE A 194 -8.16 -3.40 8.86
C ILE A 194 -9.59 -3.95 8.86
N SER A 195 -9.98 -4.65 7.79
CA SER A 195 -11.39 -5.00 7.53
C SER A 195 -11.70 -6.49 7.62
N MET A 196 -10.69 -7.37 7.68
CA MET A 196 -10.86 -8.83 7.67
C MET A 196 -10.26 -9.46 8.92
N THR A 197 -10.97 -10.43 9.52
CA THR A 197 -10.56 -11.04 10.80
C THR A 197 -9.58 -12.19 10.61
N GLU A 198 -9.67 -12.97 9.54
CA GLU A 198 -8.97 -14.26 9.39
C GLU A 198 -8.10 -14.41 8.13
N MET A 199 -7.97 -13.37 7.31
CA MET A 199 -7.17 -13.49 6.08
C MET A 199 -5.66 -13.36 6.35
N PRO A 200 -4.85 -14.34 5.91
CA PRO A 200 -3.40 -14.28 6.09
C PRO A 200 -2.77 -13.17 5.24
N ILE A 201 -1.88 -12.39 5.86
CA ILE A 201 -1.09 -11.33 5.20
C ILE A 201 0.33 -11.78 4.88
N THR A 202 0.59 -13.06 4.94
CA THR A 202 1.95 -13.64 4.81
C THR A 202 2.60 -13.27 3.49
N ASN A 203 1.85 -13.30 2.39
CA ASN A 203 2.38 -12.97 1.07
C ASN A 203 2.82 -11.51 0.97
N GLU A 204 2.01 -10.58 1.49
CA GLU A 204 2.32 -9.15 1.50
C GLU A 204 3.54 -8.86 2.38
N ILE A 205 3.64 -9.51 3.54
CA ILE A 205 4.81 -9.39 4.43
C ILE A 205 6.07 -9.90 3.72
N ILE A 206 6.03 -11.05 3.06
CA ILE A 206 7.18 -11.63 2.33
C ILE A 206 7.64 -10.67 1.23
N ILE A 207 6.71 -10.07 0.47
CA ILE A 207 7.05 -9.12 -0.59
C ILE A 207 7.76 -7.90 0.00
N PHE A 208 7.25 -7.30 1.08
CA PHE A 208 7.86 -6.11 1.69
C PHE A 208 9.19 -6.42 2.37
N LEU A 209 9.33 -7.57 3.02
CA LEU A 209 10.62 -8.04 3.53
C LEU A 209 11.62 -8.28 2.41
N GLY A 210 11.17 -8.83 1.27
CA GLY A 210 11.98 -8.98 0.07
C GLY A 210 12.49 -7.64 -0.46
N ILE A 211 11.61 -6.64 -0.61
CA ILE A 211 11.98 -5.29 -1.03
C ILE A 211 12.99 -4.68 -0.04
N LEU A 212 12.73 -4.77 1.26
CA LEU A 212 13.61 -4.28 2.32
C LEU A 212 15.00 -4.90 2.22
N MET A 213 15.08 -6.22 2.10
CA MET A 213 16.34 -6.98 2.01
C MET A 213 17.12 -6.63 0.74
N ILE A 214 16.47 -6.66 -0.41
CA ILE A 214 17.10 -6.39 -1.71
C ILE A 214 17.62 -4.96 -1.75
N CYS A 215 16.80 -3.98 -1.41
CA CYS A 215 17.21 -2.56 -1.43
C CYS A 215 18.32 -2.27 -0.42
N SER A 216 18.28 -2.86 0.78
CA SER A 216 19.34 -2.73 1.78
C SER A 216 20.64 -3.33 1.29
N LEU A 217 20.59 -4.53 0.70
CA LEU A 217 21.77 -5.20 0.13
C LEU A 217 22.40 -4.37 -0.99
N LEU A 218 21.59 -3.89 -1.94
CA LEU A 218 22.06 -3.04 -3.03
C LEU A 218 22.67 -1.72 -2.52
N THR A 219 22.11 -1.14 -1.47
CA THR A 219 22.67 0.05 -0.83
C THR A 219 24.04 -0.22 -0.19
N ILE A 220 24.22 -1.36 0.49
CA ILE A 220 25.50 -1.79 1.04
C ILE A 220 26.54 -1.99 -0.08
N LEU A 221 26.13 -2.65 -1.16
CA LEU A 221 27.00 -2.85 -2.33
C LEU A 221 27.41 -1.52 -2.96
N TYR A 222 26.49 -0.58 -3.10
CA TYR A 222 26.79 0.77 -3.60
C TYR A 222 27.87 1.45 -2.75
N TYR A 223 27.75 1.42 -1.43
CA TYR A 223 28.78 1.98 -0.54
C TYR A 223 30.12 1.23 -0.64
N ARG A 224 30.11 -0.07 -0.89
CA ARG A 224 31.32 -0.85 -1.10
C ARG A 224 32.06 -0.44 -2.36
N PHE A 225 31.37 -0.21 -3.46
CA PHE A 225 31.97 0.27 -4.70
C PHE A 225 32.49 1.69 -4.59
N LYS A 226 31.71 2.60 -4.04
CA LYS A 226 32.09 4.00 -3.86
C LYS A 226 33.32 4.16 -2.95
N ASN A 227 33.42 3.37 -1.88
CA ASN A 227 34.59 3.40 -0.99
C ASN A 227 35.88 2.86 -1.64
N LYS A 228 35.77 2.04 -2.71
CA LYS A 228 36.90 1.63 -3.53
C LYS A 228 37.40 2.76 -4.43
N GLU A 229 36.49 3.50 -5.09
CA GLU A 229 36.85 4.64 -5.94
C GLU A 229 37.58 5.73 -5.16
N ASP A 230 37.08 6.11 -3.98
CA ASP A 230 37.71 7.11 -3.11
C ASP A 230 39.12 6.68 -2.64
N LYS A 231 39.40 5.39 -2.53
CA LYS A 231 40.73 4.89 -2.19
C LYS A 231 41.73 4.93 -3.35
N HIS A 232 41.28 4.86 -4.59
CA HIS A 232 42.14 4.96 -5.76
C HIS A 232 42.48 6.40 -6.16
N LEU A 233 41.61 7.35 -5.84
CA LEU A 233 41.82 8.77 -6.16
C LEU A 233 42.81 9.48 -5.22
N ILE A 234 42.92 9.04 -4.00
CA ILE A 234 43.80 9.66 -2.98
C ILE A 234 45.30 9.48 -3.28
N PRO A 235 45.84 8.33 -3.71
CA PRO A 235 47.24 8.19 -4.07
C PRO A 235 47.66 9.10 -5.24
N GLN A 236 46.83 9.25 -6.26
CA GLN A 236 47.12 10.06 -7.44
C GLN A 236 47.12 11.57 -7.17
N ALA A 237 46.30 12.02 -6.19
CA ALA A 237 46.30 13.43 -5.77
C ALA A 237 47.51 13.83 -4.97
N PHE A 238 48.10 12.91 -4.19
CA PHE A 238 49.33 13.14 -3.43
C PHE A 238 50.59 13.09 -4.31
N GLU A 239 50.59 12.31 -5.40
CA GLU A 239 51.68 12.22 -6.36
C GLU A 239 51.82 13.50 -7.18
N LYS A 240 50.71 14.11 -7.58
CA LYS A 240 50.67 15.40 -8.35
C LYS A 240 51.00 16.65 -7.53
N VAL A 241 51.07 16.61 -6.21
CA VAL A 241 51.44 17.74 -5.35
C VAL A 241 52.92 17.75 -5.06
N ASN A 242 53.63 16.62 -5.30
CA ASN A 242 55.08 16.48 -5.08
C ASN A 242 55.93 16.56 -6.37
N GLU A 243 55.32 16.82 -7.54
CA GLU A 243 55.97 17.24 -8.76
C GLU A 243 55.84 18.78 -8.92
#